data_967f936b19fed98f4f3453633c4974f3
#
_entry.id   967f936b19fed98f4f3453633c4974f3
#
_cell.length_a   1.000
_cell.length_b   1.000
_cell.length_c   1.000
_cell.angle_alpha   90.00
_cell.angle_beta   90.00
_cell.angle_gamma   90.00
#
_symmetry.space_group_name_H-M   'P 1'
#
loop_
_entity.id
_entity.type
_entity.pdbx_description
1 polymer ?
#
loop_
_entity_poly.entity_id
_entity_poly.type
_entity_poly.pdbx_seq_one_letter_code
_entity_poly.pdbx_strand_id
1 'polypeptide(L)'
;LQALESAKNAFDRGKGQWPTMRVRERLSCMERFVEKMKIHRKEVVNFLMWEIGKTLNDSQKEFDRTVEYIYDTIDAYKKLDQKSAKFEKEGSIHAHIRRSPLGVVLCLGPYNYPLNETFCLLIPAILMGNTAIFKPAKHGVLLITPLMEAFQQSFPPGVVNILFGRGRKIAQPIMKSGYIDVLALIGHSSSAVALQDEHPNKNRLRLVLGLEAKNPGIILPDADLDHTIKECISGTLSYNGQRCTALKVLYVHESIICLLYTSPSPRD
;
A
#
# COMPACT_ATOMS: atom_id res chain seq x y z
N LEU A 1 -11.61 -19.80 0.69
CA LEU A 1 -11.75 -20.05 -0.77
C LEU A 1 -12.88 -19.25 -1.41
N GLN A 2 -14.00 -18.98 -0.71
CA GLN A 2 -15.12 -18.17 -1.26
C GLN A 2 -14.71 -16.80 -1.79
N ALA A 3 -13.85 -16.06 -1.06
CA ALA A 3 -13.35 -14.77 -1.51
C ALA A 3 -12.50 -14.88 -2.79
N LEU A 4 -11.74 -15.96 -2.94
CA LEU A 4 -10.99 -16.22 -4.16
C LEU A 4 -11.92 -16.50 -5.34
N GLU A 5 -12.94 -17.30 -5.13
CA GLU A 5 -13.92 -17.59 -6.18
C GLU A 5 -14.70 -16.32 -6.57
N SER A 6 -15.09 -15.50 -5.60
CA SER A 6 -15.73 -14.20 -5.82
C SER A 6 -14.85 -13.28 -6.68
N ALA A 7 -13.56 -13.15 -6.34
CA ALA A 7 -12.61 -12.33 -7.10
C ALA A 7 -12.40 -12.85 -8.52
N LYS A 8 -12.26 -14.18 -8.69
CA LYS A 8 -12.12 -14.83 -10.00
C LYS A 8 -13.34 -14.60 -10.89
N ASN A 9 -14.53 -14.77 -10.34
CA ASN A 9 -15.78 -14.60 -11.07
C ASN A 9 -15.98 -13.14 -11.49
N ALA A 10 -15.64 -12.19 -10.62
CA ALA A 10 -15.71 -10.76 -10.94
C ALA A 10 -14.68 -10.34 -12.00
N PHE A 11 -13.52 -11.00 -12.05
CA PHE A 11 -12.50 -10.77 -13.08
C PHE A 11 -12.83 -11.48 -14.41
N ASP A 12 -13.32 -12.70 -14.32
CA ASP A 12 -13.71 -13.57 -15.46
C ASP A 12 -12.68 -13.55 -16.61
N ARG A 13 -11.42 -13.84 -16.31
CA ARG A 13 -10.34 -13.84 -17.31
C ARG A 13 -10.25 -12.51 -18.10
N GLY A 14 -10.56 -11.39 -17.45
CA GLY A 14 -10.57 -10.06 -18.06
C GLY A 14 -11.86 -9.72 -18.82
N LYS A 15 -12.90 -10.55 -18.77
CA LYS A 15 -14.19 -10.33 -19.41
C LYS A 15 -15.27 -9.83 -18.46
N GLY A 16 -15.02 -9.88 -17.16
CA GLY A 16 -15.95 -9.43 -16.13
C GLY A 16 -16.32 -7.96 -16.27
N GLN A 17 -17.35 -7.55 -15.56
CA GLN A 17 -17.84 -6.17 -15.60
C GLN A 17 -16.74 -5.16 -15.22
N TRP A 18 -15.95 -5.44 -14.17
CA TRP A 18 -14.95 -4.51 -13.68
C TRP A 18 -13.75 -4.32 -14.63
N PRO A 19 -13.05 -5.37 -15.10
CA PRO A 19 -11.94 -5.22 -16.03
C PRO A 19 -12.33 -4.61 -17.38
N THR A 20 -13.56 -4.80 -17.83
CA THR A 20 -14.06 -4.23 -19.10
C THR A 20 -14.71 -2.86 -18.96
N MET A 21 -14.97 -2.42 -17.72
CA MET A 21 -15.54 -1.11 -17.43
C MET A 21 -14.63 0.02 -17.92
N ARG A 22 -15.23 1.07 -18.49
CA ARG A 22 -14.46 2.23 -18.97
C ARG A 22 -13.68 2.87 -17.83
N VAL A 23 -12.50 3.41 -18.15
CA VAL A 23 -11.63 4.08 -17.14
C VAL A 23 -12.40 5.14 -16.37
N ARG A 24 -13.15 6.01 -17.06
CA ARG A 24 -13.97 7.05 -16.44
C ARG A 24 -14.95 6.50 -15.38
N GLU A 25 -15.58 5.39 -15.66
CA GLU A 25 -16.54 4.77 -14.73
C GLU A 25 -15.85 4.18 -13.50
N ARG A 26 -14.68 3.53 -13.68
CA ARG A 26 -13.86 3.06 -12.55
C ARG A 26 -13.37 4.20 -11.68
N LEU A 27 -12.96 5.31 -12.29
CA LEU A 27 -12.56 6.52 -11.57
C LEU A 27 -13.73 7.06 -10.73
N SER A 28 -14.96 7.14 -11.31
CA SER A 28 -16.16 7.58 -10.57
C SER A 28 -16.49 6.65 -9.39
N CYS A 29 -16.25 5.34 -9.52
CA CYS A 29 -16.38 4.41 -8.39
C CYS A 29 -15.38 4.73 -7.28
N MET A 30 -14.14 5.04 -7.63
CA MET A 30 -13.10 5.39 -6.65
C MET A 30 -13.35 6.76 -6.00
N GLU A 31 -13.79 7.75 -6.76
CA GLU A 31 -14.20 9.06 -6.25
C GLU A 31 -15.35 8.90 -5.23
N ARG A 32 -16.35 8.08 -5.53
CA ARG A 32 -17.44 7.76 -4.60
C ARG A 32 -16.93 7.03 -3.34
N PHE A 33 -15.97 6.13 -3.49
CA PHE A 33 -15.36 5.43 -2.35
C PHE A 33 -14.64 6.39 -1.40
N VAL A 34 -13.82 7.29 -1.93
CA VAL A 34 -13.06 8.23 -1.08
C VAL A 34 -13.98 9.21 -0.37
N GLU A 35 -15.05 9.68 -1.00
CA GLU A 35 -16.04 10.52 -0.33
C GLU A 35 -16.74 9.81 0.84
N LYS A 36 -17.10 8.53 0.64
CA LYS A 36 -17.66 7.71 1.73
C LYS A 36 -16.64 7.41 2.83
N MET A 37 -15.39 7.14 2.47
CA MET A 37 -14.31 6.93 3.43
C MET A 37 -14.10 8.15 4.34
N LYS A 38 -14.18 9.36 3.81
CA LYS A 38 -14.01 10.62 4.56
C LYS A 38 -15.03 10.78 5.69
N ILE A 39 -16.24 10.26 5.53
CA ILE A 39 -17.29 10.29 6.56
C ILE A 39 -16.82 9.56 7.82
N HIS A 40 -16.04 8.50 7.68
CA HIS A 40 -15.55 7.67 8.78
C HIS A 40 -14.20 8.12 9.37
N ARG A 41 -13.71 9.33 9.00
CA ARG A 41 -12.39 9.83 9.43
C ARG A 41 -12.16 9.70 10.94
N LYS A 42 -13.11 10.20 11.75
CA LYS A 42 -12.98 10.21 13.21
C LYS A 42 -12.85 8.79 13.78
N GLU A 43 -13.64 7.87 13.28
CA GLU A 43 -13.68 6.49 13.75
C GLU A 43 -12.40 5.74 13.36
N VAL A 44 -11.96 5.86 12.12
CA VAL A 44 -10.72 5.25 11.62
C VAL A 44 -9.50 5.80 12.38
N VAL A 45 -9.42 7.11 12.63
CA VAL A 45 -8.36 7.74 13.42
C VAL A 45 -8.33 7.18 14.84
N ASN A 46 -9.49 7.00 15.49
CA ASN A 46 -9.56 6.40 16.82
C ASN A 46 -9.06 4.94 16.81
N PHE A 47 -9.41 4.15 15.81
CA PHE A 47 -8.91 2.77 15.70
C PHE A 47 -7.41 2.71 15.44
N LEU A 48 -6.85 3.65 14.66
CA LEU A 48 -5.40 3.77 14.50
C LEU A 48 -4.70 4.04 15.84
N MET A 49 -5.27 4.90 16.67
CA MET A 49 -4.73 5.16 18.02
C MET A 49 -4.79 3.90 18.90
N TRP A 50 -5.92 3.22 18.93
CA TRP A 50 -6.14 2.09 19.85
C TRP A 50 -5.41 0.81 19.42
N GLU A 51 -5.48 0.45 18.14
CA GLU A 51 -4.90 -0.81 17.65
C GLU A 51 -3.39 -0.72 17.45
N ILE A 52 -2.91 0.43 17.00
CA ILE A 52 -1.52 0.60 16.56
C ILE A 52 -0.70 1.34 17.61
N GLY A 53 -1.34 2.10 18.50
CA GLY A 53 -0.67 2.92 19.50
C GLY A 53 -0.05 4.19 18.92
N LYS A 54 -0.58 4.71 17.83
CA LYS A 54 -0.15 5.98 17.26
C LYS A 54 -0.70 7.16 18.05
N THR A 55 0.04 8.28 18.01
CA THR A 55 -0.48 9.56 18.52
C THR A 55 -1.70 10.01 17.71
N LEU A 56 -2.52 10.88 18.26
CA LEU A 56 -3.65 11.48 17.53
C LEU A 56 -3.18 12.17 16.25
N ASN A 57 -2.10 12.95 16.34
CA ASN A 57 -1.53 13.66 15.20
C ASN A 57 -1.06 12.70 14.08
N ASP A 58 -0.35 11.63 14.43
CA ASP A 58 0.13 10.65 13.43
C ASP A 58 -1.02 9.86 12.82
N SER A 59 -2.05 9.54 13.61
CA SER A 59 -3.25 8.85 13.13
C SER A 59 -4.06 9.72 12.16
N GLN A 60 -4.20 11.02 12.46
CA GLN A 60 -4.84 11.99 11.56
C GLN A 60 -4.04 12.13 10.27
N LYS A 61 -2.72 12.31 10.37
CA LYS A 61 -1.84 12.42 9.20
C LYS A 61 -1.90 11.18 8.32
N GLU A 62 -1.95 9.98 8.90
CA GLU A 62 -2.07 8.75 8.11
C GLU A 62 -3.38 8.71 7.32
N PHE A 63 -4.50 9.06 7.96
CA PHE A 63 -5.78 9.10 7.28
C PHE A 63 -5.80 10.13 6.15
N ASP A 64 -5.42 11.37 6.46
CA ASP A 64 -5.48 12.49 5.51
C ASP A 64 -4.54 12.25 4.31
N ARG A 65 -3.31 11.76 4.57
CA ARG A 65 -2.38 11.35 3.52
C ARG A 65 -2.93 10.21 2.65
N THR A 66 -3.67 9.28 3.23
CA THR A 66 -4.30 8.21 2.45
C THR A 66 -5.36 8.76 1.50
N VAL A 67 -6.17 9.71 1.97
CA VAL A 67 -7.16 10.39 1.12
C VAL A 67 -6.47 11.14 -0.02
N GLU A 68 -5.42 11.90 0.28
CA GLU A 68 -4.60 12.61 -0.71
C GLU A 68 -4.02 11.65 -1.75
N TYR A 69 -3.40 10.55 -1.29
CA TYR A 69 -2.87 9.52 -2.16
C TYR A 69 -3.91 8.92 -3.13
N ILE A 70 -5.16 8.74 -2.68
CA ILE A 70 -6.23 8.24 -3.55
C ILE A 70 -6.52 9.25 -4.66
N TYR A 71 -6.62 10.54 -4.35
CA TYR A 71 -6.84 11.59 -5.36
C TYR A 71 -5.66 11.72 -6.32
N ASP A 72 -4.43 11.69 -5.82
CA ASP A 72 -3.22 11.72 -6.64
C ASP A 72 -3.17 10.52 -7.60
N THR A 73 -3.57 9.34 -7.12
CA THR A 73 -3.64 8.12 -7.94
C THR A 73 -4.72 8.24 -9.03
N ILE A 74 -5.89 8.82 -8.70
CA ILE A 74 -6.95 9.12 -9.66
C ILE A 74 -6.41 10.05 -10.76
N ASP A 75 -5.73 11.13 -10.40
CA ASP A 75 -5.22 12.12 -11.34
C ASP A 75 -4.06 11.55 -12.18
N ALA A 76 -3.18 10.79 -11.57
CA ALA A 76 -2.13 10.09 -12.30
C ALA A 76 -2.70 9.11 -13.32
N TYR A 77 -3.77 8.39 -12.96
CA TYR A 77 -4.41 7.45 -13.88
C TYR A 77 -5.16 8.18 -15.01
N LYS A 78 -5.83 9.31 -14.73
CA LYS A 78 -6.42 10.17 -15.78
C LYS A 78 -5.38 10.59 -16.82
N LYS A 79 -4.21 11.09 -16.37
CA LYS A 79 -3.09 11.47 -17.25
C LYS A 79 -2.57 10.29 -18.07
N LEU A 80 -2.43 9.13 -17.43
CA LEU A 80 -1.96 7.91 -18.05
C LEU A 80 -2.93 7.42 -19.14
N ASP A 81 -4.23 7.45 -18.91
CA ASP A 81 -5.27 7.07 -19.85
C ASP A 81 -5.30 8.03 -21.07
N GLN A 82 -5.20 9.33 -20.82
CA GLN A 82 -5.10 10.35 -21.89
C GLN A 82 -3.87 10.11 -22.78
N LYS A 83 -2.70 9.78 -22.18
CA LYS A 83 -1.50 9.43 -22.94
C LYS A 83 -1.72 8.16 -23.76
N SER A 84 -2.35 7.15 -23.16
CA SER A 84 -2.66 5.87 -23.80
C SER A 84 -3.69 5.97 -24.93
N ALA A 85 -4.39 7.10 -25.09
CA ALA A 85 -5.32 7.33 -26.19
C ALA A 85 -4.63 7.82 -27.49
N LYS A 86 -3.36 8.17 -27.43
CA LYS A 86 -2.59 8.73 -28.55
C LYS A 86 -1.61 7.73 -29.11
N PHE A 87 -1.36 7.82 -30.42
CA PHE A 87 -0.22 7.15 -31.05
C PHE A 87 1.07 7.89 -30.70
N GLU A 88 2.10 7.15 -30.34
CA GLU A 88 3.47 7.65 -30.21
C GLU A 88 4.24 7.30 -31.51
N LYS A 89 5.03 8.23 -31.99
CA LYS A 89 5.86 8.02 -33.18
C LYS A 89 7.32 8.14 -32.80
N GLU A 90 8.09 7.11 -33.11
CA GLU A 90 9.55 7.11 -32.97
C GLU A 90 10.17 6.64 -34.30
N GLY A 91 10.82 7.56 -34.99
CA GLY A 91 11.30 7.31 -36.35
C GLY A 91 10.16 6.98 -37.32
N SER A 92 10.20 5.80 -37.92
CA SER A 92 9.16 5.26 -38.80
C SER A 92 8.10 4.40 -38.06
N ILE A 93 8.25 4.19 -36.77
CA ILE A 93 7.37 3.33 -35.98
C ILE A 93 6.24 4.17 -35.39
N HIS A 94 5.01 3.71 -35.58
CA HIS A 94 3.82 4.22 -34.88
C HIS A 94 3.37 3.21 -33.87
N ALA A 95 3.39 3.56 -32.56
CA ALA A 95 3.03 2.68 -31.46
C ALA A 95 1.79 3.19 -30.73
N HIS A 96 0.94 2.28 -30.30
CA HIS A 96 -0.19 2.56 -29.42
C HIS A 96 -0.10 1.70 -28.19
N ILE A 97 0.23 2.31 -27.04
CA ILE A 97 0.45 1.60 -25.78
C ILE A 97 -0.82 1.66 -24.95
N ARG A 98 -1.46 0.51 -24.77
CA ARG A 98 -2.60 0.35 -23.86
C ARG A 98 -2.22 -0.51 -22.68
N ARG A 99 -2.79 -0.17 -21.52
CA ARG A 99 -2.62 -0.94 -20.28
C ARG A 99 -3.90 -1.71 -19.98
N SER A 100 -3.74 -2.96 -19.54
CA SER A 100 -4.85 -3.84 -19.18
C SER A 100 -4.63 -4.39 -17.76
N PRO A 101 -5.70 -4.80 -17.07
CA PRO A 101 -5.59 -5.47 -15.77
C PRO A 101 -4.85 -6.80 -15.91
N LEU A 102 -4.14 -7.18 -14.85
CA LEU A 102 -3.35 -8.41 -14.79
C LEU A 102 -4.17 -9.60 -14.33
N GLY A 103 -5.15 -9.38 -13.42
CA GLY A 103 -5.95 -10.46 -12.87
C GLY A 103 -6.40 -10.25 -11.44
N VAL A 104 -6.26 -11.31 -10.63
CA VAL A 104 -6.58 -11.30 -9.21
C VAL A 104 -5.35 -10.93 -8.40
N VAL A 105 -5.46 -9.89 -7.58
CA VAL A 105 -4.40 -9.38 -6.72
C VAL A 105 -4.62 -9.86 -5.29
N LEU A 106 -3.62 -10.50 -4.68
CA LEU A 106 -3.57 -10.70 -3.23
C LEU A 106 -2.84 -9.51 -2.60
N CYS A 107 -3.56 -8.68 -1.84
CA CYS A 107 -3.04 -7.48 -1.20
C CYS A 107 -2.87 -7.69 0.30
N LEU A 108 -1.64 -7.58 0.78
CA LEU A 108 -1.25 -7.79 2.18
C LEU A 108 -0.51 -6.56 2.70
N GLY A 109 -1.15 -5.79 3.58
CA GLY A 109 -0.60 -4.57 4.16
C GLY A 109 0.19 -4.81 5.46
N PRO A 110 1.02 -3.84 5.85
CA PRO A 110 1.81 -3.89 7.09
C PRO A 110 0.98 -3.45 8.29
N TYR A 111 1.48 -3.74 9.50
CA TYR A 111 0.81 -3.35 10.74
C TYR A 111 1.07 -1.89 11.15
N ASN A 112 2.23 -1.34 10.79
CA ASN A 112 2.70 -0.03 11.26
C ASN A 112 2.05 1.17 10.56
N TYR A 113 1.65 1.01 9.30
CA TYR A 113 0.84 1.95 8.53
C TYR A 113 -0.30 1.17 7.84
N PRO A 114 -1.24 0.62 8.63
CA PRO A 114 -2.19 -0.36 8.13
C PRO A 114 -3.21 0.22 7.15
N LEU A 115 -3.46 1.53 7.20
CA LEU A 115 -4.32 2.21 6.25
C LEU A 115 -3.53 2.66 5.01
N ASN A 116 -2.58 3.57 5.19
CA ASN A 116 -1.90 4.22 4.07
C ASN A 116 -1.13 3.23 3.20
N GLU A 117 -0.25 2.43 3.79
CA GLU A 117 0.60 1.51 3.01
C GLU A 117 -0.21 0.39 2.34
N THR A 118 -1.29 -0.07 2.99
CA THR A 118 -2.19 -1.05 2.38
C THR A 118 -2.92 -0.45 1.18
N PHE A 119 -3.40 0.78 1.31
CA PHE A 119 -4.12 1.45 0.23
C PHE A 119 -3.19 1.85 -0.92
N CYS A 120 -1.90 2.09 -0.65
CA CYS A 120 -0.90 2.27 -1.71
C CYS A 120 -0.75 1.04 -2.63
N LEU A 121 -1.06 -0.17 -2.14
CA LEU A 121 -1.12 -1.38 -2.95
C LEU A 121 -2.51 -1.59 -3.58
N LEU A 122 -3.55 -1.43 -2.78
CA LEU A 122 -4.93 -1.78 -3.13
C LEU A 122 -5.54 -0.83 -4.16
N ILE A 123 -5.39 0.48 -3.96
CA ILE A 123 -6.06 1.50 -4.80
C ILE A 123 -5.62 1.45 -6.26
N PRO A 124 -4.30 1.47 -6.58
CA PRO A 124 -3.88 1.37 -7.98
C PRO A 124 -4.24 0.01 -8.60
N ALA A 125 -4.21 -1.09 -7.83
CA ALA A 125 -4.62 -2.39 -8.31
C ALA A 125 -6.08 -2.38 -8.79
N ILE A 126 -7.00 -1.84 -7.97
CA ILE A 126 -8.43 -1.75 -8.31
C ILE A 126 -8.64 -0.81 -9.49
N LEU A 127 -8.07 0.39 -9.48
CA LEU A 127 -8.22 1.38 -10.54
C LEU A 127 -7.80 0.85 -11.91
N MET A 128 -6.74 0.02 -11.96
CA MET A 128 -6.28 -0.62 -13.19
C MET A 128 -7.22 -1.73 -13.69
N GLY A 129 -8.31 -2.04 -12.98
CA GLY A 129 -9.32 -3.01 -13.40
C GLY A 129 -9.07 -4.44 -12.88
N ASN A 130 -8.12 -4.62 -11.97
CA ASN A 130 -7.93 -5.89 -11.29
C ASN A 130 -9.02 -6.10 -10.23
N THR A 131 -9.25 -7.35 -9.84
CA THR A 131 -9.98 -7.69 -8.63
C THR A 131 -9.01 -8.01 -7.50
N ALA A 132 -9.39 -7.74 -6.26
CA ALA A 132 -8.49 -7.86 -5.14
C ALA A 132 -9.06 -8.73 -4.02
N ILE A 133 -8.18 -9.52 -3.43
CA ILE A 133 -8.36 -10.13 -2.11
C ILE A 133 -7.49 -9.34 -1.16
N PHE A 134 -8.09 -8.61 -0.26
CA PHE A 134 -7.42 -7.75 0.69
C PHE A 134 -7.45 -8.38 2.08
N LYS A 135 -6.27 -8.53 2.69
CA LYS A 135 -6.14 -8.99 4.05
C LYS A 135 -5.36 -7.97 4.88
N PRO A 136 -6.01 -7.26 5.82
CA PRO A 136 -5.33 -6.38 6.76
C PRO A 136 -4.28 -7.13 7.58
N ALA A 137 -3.30 -6.41 8.11
CA ALA A 137 -2.35 -6.94 9.08
C ALA A 137 -3.07 -7.45 10.36
N LYS A 138 -2.35 -8.15 11.23
CA LYS A 138 -2.91 -8.65 12.50
C LYS A 138 -3.38 -7.49 13.39
N HIS A 139 -2.62 -6.41 13.44
CA HIS A 139 -2.98 -5.14 14.06
C HIS A 139 -3.34 -4.17 12.94
N GLY A 140 -4.43 -3.43 13.08
CA GLY A 140 -5.02 -2.62 12.01
C GLY A 140 -6.21 -3.29 11.33
N VAL A 141 -6.89 -4.20 12.02
CA VAL A 141 -8.11 -4.89 11.55
C VAL A 141 -9.35 -4.02 11.76
N LEU A 142 -9.48 -3.41 12.94
CA LEU A 142 -10.68 -2.66 13.34
C LEU A 142 -10.90 -1.42 12.47
N LEU A 143 -9.83 -0.74 12.06
CA LEU A 143 -9.93 0.46 11.23
C LEU A 143 -10.58 0.20 9.85
N ILE A 144 -10.60 -1.07 9.39
CA ILE A 144 -11.24 -1.43 8.11
C ILE A 144 -12.75 -1.61 8.28
N THR A 145 -13.23 -1.92 9.48
CA THR A 145 -14.64 -2.18 9.74
C THR A 145 -15.56 -1.02 9.30
N PRO A 146 -15.31 0.25 9.67
CA PRO A 146 -16.14 1.37 9.21
C PRO A 146 -16.07 1.62 7.71
N LEU A 147 -15.04 1.10 7.03
CA LEU A 147 -14.87 1.28 5.59
C LEU A 147 -15.55 0.18 4.76
N MET A 148 -16.03 -0.89 5.38
CA MET A 148 -16.64 -2.02 4.65
C MET A 148 -17.86 -1.59 3.82
N GLU A 149 -18.73 -0.75 4.38
CA GLU A 149 -19.89 -0.22 3.67
C GLU A 149 -19.46 0.68 2.51
N ALA A 150 -18.43 1.51 2.69
CA ALA A 150 -17.89 2.34 1.63
C ALA A 150 -17.38 1.50 0.44
N PHE A 151 -16.70 0.38 0.70
CA PHE A 151 -16.30 -0.57 -0.35
C PHE A 151 -17.52 -1.19 -1.04
N GLN A 152 -18.47 -1.72 -0.28
CA GLN A 152 -19.65 -2.40 -0.80
C GLN A 152 -20.50 -1.49 -1.71
N GLN A 153 -20.70 -0.23 -1.31
CA GLN A 153 -21.53 0.72 -2.04
C GLN A 153 -20.82 1.36 -3.23
N SER A 154 -19.49 1.23 -3.33
CA SER A 154 -18.71 1.90 -4.36
C SER A 154 -18.27 1.00 -5.49
N PHE A 155 -18.08 -0.29 -5.24
CA PHE A 155 -17.56 -1.24 -6.22
C PHE A 155 -18.54 -2.37 -6.48
N PRO A 156 -18.56 -2.93 -7.71
CA PRO A 156 -19.33 -4.13 -8.00
C PRO A 156 -18.95 -5.32 -7.10
N PRO A 157 -19.86 -6.24 -6.84
CA PRO A 157 -19.57 -7.44 -6.05
C PRO A 157 -18.36 -8.20 -6.58
N GLY A 158 -17.48 -8.67 -5.67
CA GLY A 158 -16.31 -9.46 -6.01
C GLY A 158 -15.07 -8.65 -6.43
N VAL A 159 -15.19 -7.34 -6.67
CA VAL A 159 -14.04 -6.48 -7.01
C VAL A 159 -13.08 -6.35 -5.83
N VAL A 160 -13.61 -6.14 -4.62
CA VAL A 160 -12.83 -6.08 -3.38
C VAL A 160 -13.38 -7.12 -2.41
N ASN A 161 -12.54 -8.05 -2.01
CA ASN A 161 -12.87 -9.11 -1.07
C ASN A 161 -11.98 -8.98 0.17
N ILE A 162 -12.56 -8.70 1.32
CA ILE A 162 -11.82 -8.46 2.57
C ILE A 162 -11.82 -9.73 3.41
N LEU A 163 -10.62 -10.15 3.86
CA LEU A 163 -10.45 -11.34 4.69
C LEU A 163 -9.77 -11.01 6.01
N PHE A 164 -10.35 -11.47 7.10
CA PHE A 164 -9.79 -11.34 8.43
C PHE A 164 -9.27 -12.69 8.94
N GLY A 165 -8.14 -12.66 9.66
CA GLY A 165 -7.57 -13.84 10.31
C GLY A 165 -6.06 -13.98 10.18
N ARG A 166 -5.54 -15.15 10.59
CA ARG A 166 -4.10 -15.41 10.59
C ARG A 166 -3.56 -15.56 9.16
N GLY A 167 -2.48 -14.80 8.83
CA GLY A 167 -1.88 -14.76 7.50
C GLY A 167 -1.55 -16.14 6.92
N ARG A 168 -0.86 -16.99 7.69
CA ARG A 168 -0.52 -18.36 7.25
C ARG A 168 -1.75 -19.21 6.91
N LYS A 169 -2.85 -19.08 7.67
CA LYS A 169 -4.06 -19.85 7.42
C LYS A 169 -4.86 -19.36 6.22
N ILE A 170 -4.67 -18.10 5.81
CA ILE A 170 -5.43 -17.45 4.74
C ILE A 170 -4.61 -17.34 3.46
N ALA A 171 -3.42 -16.72 3.54
CA ALA A 171 -2.64 -16.39 2.36
C ALA A 171 -2.02 -17.63 1.68
N GLN A 172 -1.51 -18.60 2.45
CA GLN A 172 -0.91 -19.81 1.88
C GLN A 172 -1.90 -20.63 1.02
N PRO A 173 -3.11 -21.00 1.49
CA PRO A 173 -4.06 -21.73 0.65
C PRO A 173 -4.48 -20.95 -0.61
N ILE A 174 -4.55 -19.61 -0.51
CA ILE A 174 -4.87 -18.75 -1.65
C ILE A 174 -3.73 -18.80 -2.67
N MET A 175 -2.47 -18.67 -2.24
CA MET A 175 -1.31 -18.78 -3.13
C MET A 175 -1.18 -20.17 -3.76
N LYS A 176 -1.37 -21.24 -2.99
CA LYS A 176 -1.37 -22.62 -3.47
C LYS A 176 -2.40 -22.89 -4.56
N SER A 177 -3.47 -22.14 -4.59
CA SER A 177 -4.51 -22.28 -5.62
C SER A 177 -4.03 -22.01 -7.04
N GLY A 178 -2.95 -21.23 -7.19
CA GLY A 178 -2.41 -20.81 -8.48
C GLY A 178 -3.24 -19.77 -9.24
N TYR A 179 -4.28 -19.22 -8.60
CA TYR A 179 -5.17 -18.21 -9.21
C TYR A 179 -4.82 -16.76 -8.89
N ILE A 180 -3.74 -16.53 -8.15
CA ILE A 180 -3.24 -15.18 -7.89
C ILE A 180 -2.30 -14.79 -9.02
N ASP A 181 -2.61 -13.69 -9.69
CA ASP A 181 -1.79 -13.13 -10.76
C ASP A 181 -0.76 -12.13 -10.22
N VAL A 182 -1.09 -11.44 -9.12
CA VAL A 182 -0.22 -10.45 -8.47
C VAL A 182 -0.21 -10.66 -6.96
N LEU A 183 0.97 -10.81 -6.37
CA LEU A 183 1.19 -10.69 -4.94
C LEU A 183 1.67 -9.27 -4.64
N ALA A 184 0.84 -8.47 -3.98
CA ALA A 184 1.15 -7.15 -3.48
C ALA A 184 1.32 -7.22 -1.95
N LEU A 185 2.56 -7.10 -1.47
CA LEU A 185 2.92 -7.28 -0.05
C LEU A 185 3.84 -6.18 0.43
N ILE A 186 3.48 -5.57 1.56
CA ILE A 186 4.43 -4.79 2.38
C ILE A 186 4.64 -5.53 3.69
N GLY A 187 5.88 -5.99 3.92
CA GLY A 187 6.21 -6.80 5.09
C GLY A 187 7.62 -7.37 5.05
N HIS A 188 7.83 -8.51 5.71
CA HIS A 188 9.14 -9.16 5.76
C HIS A 188 9.45 -9.97 4.50
N SER A 189 10.72 -9.94 4.07
CA SER A 189 11.25 -10.72 2.94
C SER A 189 10.98 -12.21 3.09
N SER A 190 11.12 -12.76 4.30
CA SER A 190 10.82 -14.16 4.58
C SER A 190 9.35 -14.53 4.30
N SER A 191 8.42 -13.60 4.54
CA SER A 191 7.01 -13.81 4.21
C SER A 191 6.76 -13.76 2.71
N ALA A 192 7.44 -12.86 2.01
CA ALA A 192 7.37 -12.75 0.55
C ALA A 192 7.86 -14.02 -0.12
N VAL A 193 9.04 -14.51 0.28
CA VAL A 193 9.62 -15.76 -0.23
C VAL A 193 8.69 -16.95 0.04
N ALA A 194 8.23 -17.11 1.30
CA ALA A 194 7.33 -18.21 1.66
C ALA A 194 6.04 -18.22 0.84
N LEU A 195 5.44 -17.07 0.58
CA LEU A 195 4.22 -16.96 -0.22
C LEU A 195 4.49 -17.22 -1.71
N GLN A 196 5.60 -16.72 -2.23
CA GLN A 196 6.02 -16.98 -3.62
C GLN A 196 6.29 -18.46 -3.83
N ASP A 197 6.90 -19.15 -2.85
CA ASP A 197 7.21 -20.58 -2.93
C ASP A 197 5.97 -21.46 -2.94
N GLU A 198 4.88 -21.00 -2.33
CA GLU A 198 3.61 -21.71 -2.35
C GLU A 198 2.89 -21.62 -3.71
N HIS A 199 3.24 -20.67 -4.56
CA HIS A 199 2.53 -20.50 -5.84
C HIS A 199 3.04 -21.50 -6.90
N PRO A 200 2.15 -22.33 -7.49
CA PRO A 200 2.55 -23.37 -8.43
C PRO A 200 3.12 -22.84 -9.75
N ASN A 201 2.72 -21.65 -10.17
CA ASN A 201 3.11 -21.03 -11.44
C ASN A 201 3.93 -19.76 -11.19
N LYS A 202 5.12 -19.88 -10.59
CA LYS A 202 5.98 -18.74 -10.19
C LYS A 202 6.35 -17.81 -11.36
N ASN A 203 6.51 -18.34 -12.54
CA ASN A 203 6.82 -17.58 -13.76
C ASN A 203 5.69 -16.67 -14.24
N ARG A 204 4.45 -16.90 -13.81
CA ARG A 204 3.27 -16.09 -14.13
C ARG A 204 2.94 -15.09 -13.03
N LEU A 205 3.37 -15.35 -11.81
CA LEU A 205 3.12 -14.48 -10.66
C LEU A 205 3.91 -13.16 -10.80
N ARG A 206 3.21 -12.04 -10.70
CA ARG A 206 3.83 -10.71 -10.59
C ARG A 206 3.97 -10.35 -9.10
N LEU A 207 5.09 -9.72 -8.78
CA LEU A 207 5.41 -9.33 -7.40
C LEU A 207 5.48 -7.81 -7.30
N VAL A 208 4.74 -7.25 -6.34
CA VAL A 208 4.83 -5.85 -5.91
C VAL A 208 5.16 -5.89 -4.42
N LEU A 209 6.44 -5.72 -4.09
CA LEU A 209 6.97 -5.97 -2.76
C LEU A 209 7.58 -4.70 -2.17
N GLY A 210 7.09 -4.29 -0.99
CA GLY A 210 7.72 -3.32 -0.11
C GLY A 210 8.28 -4.06 1.10
N LEU A 211 9.59 -4.26 1.14
CA LEU A 211 10.22 -5.08 2.16
C LEU A 211 10.96 -4.24 3.20
N GLU A 212 11.46 -4.88 4.24
CA GLU A 212 12.25 -4.24 5.28
C GLU A 212 13.54 -3.62 4.74
N ALA A 213 13.97 -2.53 5.38
CA ALA A 213 15.18 -1.81 5.02
C ALA A 213 16.10 -1.58 6.23
N LYS A 214 17.37 -1.29 5.95
CA LYS A 214 18.42 -0.87 6.90
C LYS A 214 18.95 0.47 6.46
N ASN A 215 18.12 1.53 6.61
CA ASN A 215 18.42 2.87 6.11
C ASN A 215 19.57 3.49 6.90
N PRO A 216 20.70 3.83 6.28
CA PRO A 216 21.77 4.58 6.93
C PRO A 216 21.52 6.09 6.85
N GLY A 217 21.94 6.82 7.88
CA GLY A 217 22.21 8.26 7.83
C GLY A 217 23.71 8.49 7.80
N ILE A 218 24.20 9.33 6.89
CA ILE A 218 25.61 9.72 6.78
C ILE A 218 25.71 11.19 7.12
N ILE A 219 26.49 11.52 8.16
CA ILE A 219 26.64 12.88 8.66
C ILE A 219 28.05 13.34 8.42
N LEU A 220 28.21 14.34 7.56
CA LEU A 220 29.46 14.92 7.15
C LEU A 220 29.92 16.01 8.14
N PRO A 221 31.23 16.35 8.20
CA PRO A 221 31.78 17.28 9.17
C PRO A 221 31.27 18.72 9.01
N ASP A 222 30.79 19.09 7.85
CA ASP A 222 30.24 20.41 7.51
C ASP A 222 28.71 20.49 7.65
N ALA A 223 28.07 19.46 8.20
CA ALA A 223 26.62 19.45 8.42
C ALA A 223 26.20 20.47 9.50
N ASP A 224 25.05 21.13 9.27
CA ASP A 224 24.40 21.92 10.32
C ASP A 224 23.94 20.99 11.45
N LEU A 225 24.59 21.11 12.61
CA LEU A 225 24.39 20.20 13.74
C LEU A 225 22.96 20.28 14.30
N ASP A 226 22.42 21.50 14.49
CA ASP A 226 21.12 21.70 15.11
C ASP A 226 20.00 21.10 14.24
N HIS A 227 20.08 21.29 12.92
CA HIS A 227 19.18 20.69 11.96
C HIS A 227 19.36 19.17 11.91
N THR A 228 20.61 18.70 11.81
CA THR A 228 20.95 17.28 11.73
C THR A 228 20.48 16.49 12.95
N ILE A 229 20.63 17.03 14.15
CA ILE A 229 20.19 16.41 15.40
C ILE A 229 18.66 16.19 15.35
N LYS A 230 17.89 17.23 14.99
CA LYS A 230 16.43 17.15 14.89
C LYS A 230 15.99 16.10 13.88
N GLU A 231 16.62 16.07 12.71
CA GLU A 231 16.32 15.08 11.67
C GLU A 231 16.73 13.66 12.07
N CYS A 232 17.88 13.47 12.74
CA CYS A 232 18.31 12.18 13.24
C CYS A 232 17.36 11.64 14.32
N ILE A 233 16.95 12.49 15.27
CA ILE A 233 15.99 12.11 16.32
C ILE A 233 14.64 11.74 15.70
N SER A 234 14.10 12.59 14.85
CA SER A 234 12.85 12.36 14.16
C SER A 234 12.91 11.10 13.28
N GLY A 235 13.98 10.97 12.50
CA GLY A 235 14.19 9.86 11.58
C GLY A 235 14.37 8.51 12.28
N THR A 236 14.97 8.49 13.47
CA THR A 236 15.29 7.28 14.22
C THR A 236 14.17 6.89 15.17
N LEU A 237 13.64 7.83 15.95
CA LEU A 237 12.80 7.57 17.12
C LEU A 237 11.31 7.78 16.87
N SER A 238 10.90 8.53 15.84
CA SER A 238 9.49 8.74 15.57
C SER A 238 8.77 7.39 15.39
N TYR A 239 7.61 7.26 16.03
CA TYR A 239 6.84 6.02 16.12
C TYR A 239 7.69 4.84 16.63
N ASN A 240 8.59 5.09 17.60
CA ASN A 240 9.54 4.11 18.18
C ASN A 240 10.38 3.37 17.11
N GLY A 241 10.73 4.04 16.01
CA GLY A 241 11.48 3.46 14.91
C GLY A 241 10.73 2.39 14.10
N GLN A 242 9.43 2.23 14.33
CA GLN A 242 8.59 1.21 13.65
C GLN A 242 8.17 1.65 12.24
N ARG A 243 9.10 2.20 11.49
CA ARG A 243 8.92 2.64 10.10
C ARG A 243 9.92 1.93 9.20
N CYS A 244 9.49 1.53 7.99
CA CYS A 244 10.41 1.00 6.98
C CYS A 244 11.46 2.04 6.58
N THR A 245 11.09 3.33 6.61
CA THR A 245 11.96 4.48 6.29
C THR A 245 12.73 5.03 7.50
N ALA A 246 12.59 4.46 8.71
CA ALA A 246 13.35 4.94 9.88
C ALA A 246 14.85 4.69 9.69
N LEU A 247 15.66 5.64 10.13
CA LEU A 247 17.12 5.48 10.20
C LEU A 247 17.46 4.34 11.17
N LYS A 248 18.29 3.40 10.74
CA LYS A 248 18.71 2.22 11.53
C LYS A 248 20.15 2.29 11.97
N VAL A 249 20.96 3.05 11.25
CA VAL A 249 22.39 3.26 11.52
C VAL A 249 22.73 4.70 11.19
N LEU A 250 23.51 5.35 12.05
CA LEU A 250 24.08 6.66 11.79
C LEU A 250 25.62 6.52 11.67
N TYR A 251 26.15 6.90 10.53
CA TYR A 251 27.59 7.05 10.29
C TYR A 251 27.96 8.51 10.47
N VAL A 252 28.69 8.82 11.51
CA VAL A 252 29.05 10.21 11.90
C VAL A 252 30.55 10.40 11.73
N HIS A 253 30.95 11.50 11.10
CA HIS A 253 32.37 11.86 11.00
C HIS A 253 32.97 12.05 12.38
N GLU A 254 34.20 11.56 12.61
CA GLU A 254 34.87 11.54 13.92
C GLU A 254 34.99 12.93 14.59
N SER A 255 35.16 13.99 13.79
CA SER A 255 35.32 15.35 14.31
C SER A 255 34.05 15.91 14.96
N ILE A 256 32.89 15.39 14.70
CA ILE A 256 31.60 15.91 15.22
C ILE A 256 30.79 14.85 16.02
N ILE A 257 31.32 13.65 16.19
CA ILE A 257 30.63 12.57 16.88
C ILE A 257 30.28 12.92 18.33
N CYS A 258 31.19 13.57 19.07
CA CYS A 258 30.93 13.96 20.44
C CYS A 258 29.83 15.02 20.56
N LEU A 259 29.79 15.96 19.64
CA LEU A 259 28.77 17.01 19.60
C LEU A 259 27.37 16.42 19.31
N LEU A 260 27.28 15.48 18.37
CA LEU A 260 26.04 14.83 18.05
C LEU A 260 25.57 13.90 19.19
N TYR A 261 26.46 13.12 19.79
CA TYR A 261 26.14 12.16 20.84
C TYR A 261 25.65 12.81 22.14
N THR A 262 26.20 14.00 22.49
CA THR A 262 25.82 14.74 23.71
C THR A 262 24.57 15.61 23.53
N SER A 263 23.92 15.55 22.37
CA SER A 263 22.70 16.32 22.12
C SER A 263 21.51 15.79 22.94
N PRO A 264 20.61 16.68 23.42
CA PRO A 264 19.44 16.27 24.19
C PRO A 264 18.58 15.28 23.41
N SER A 265 18.24 14.17 24.05
CA SER A 265 17.30 13.18 23.53
C SER A 265 15.86 13.59 23.89
N PRO A 266 14.82 13.22 23.11
CA PRO A 266 13.43 13.42 23.52
C PRO A 266 13.04 12.70 24.81
N ARG A 267 13.94 11.91 25.39
CA ARG A 267 13.76 11.22 26.68
C ARG A 267 14.38 11.97 27.86
N ASP A 268 15.16 12.99 27.58
CA ASP A 268 15.78 13.88 28.59
C ASP A 268 14.87 15.08 28.83
#